data_4de684410cba7b63fbe728656e386603
#
_entry.id   4de684410cba7b63fbe728656e386603
#
_cell.length_a   1.000
_cell.length_b   1.000
_cell.length_c   1.000
_cell.angle_alpha   90.00
_cell.angle_beta   90.00
_cell.angle_gamma   90.00
#
_symmetry.space_group_name_H-M   'P 1'
#
loop_
_entity.id
_entity.type
_entity.pdbx_description
1 polymer ?
#
loop_
_entity_poly.entity_id
_entity_poly.type
_entity_poly.pdbx_seq_one_letter_code
_entity_poly.pdbx_strand_id
1 'polypeptide(L)'
;MTVDIDTGAAQAALQSFGNLRGRLTSAVRNTLAAGKAEAKSRIEARYTAKAPLSLGKVSLRASGLNGTLSFGGKRNELKRFILNPSTRPPHNPPGGLNVQVVKGSGGVLPHAFIGRGTVFERTGQSRLPIRHISTIALSGMAKAVSEHVLNKMENKLRTEINNALGG
;
A
#
# COMPACT_ATOMS: atom_id res chain seq x y z
N MET A 1 40.82 21.14 49.81
CA MET A 1 40.60 19.77 49.32
C MET A 1 39.76 19.88 48.03
N THR A 2 40.38 19.72 46.88
CA THR A 2 39.68 19.80 45.57
C THR A 2 39.33 18.37 45.18
N VAL A 3 38.06 18.09 45.00
CA VAL A 3 37.57 16.80 44.50
C VAL A 3 37.36 16.96 43.01
N ASP A 4 38.19 16.33 42.21
CA ASP A 4 38.05 16.27 40.74
C ASP A 4 37.14 15.10 40.41
N ILE A 5 35.97 15.38 39.80
CA ILE A 5 35.04 14.35 39.38
C ILE A 5 35.29 14.14 37.88
N ASP A 6 35.85 13.00 37.51
CA ASP A 6 35.99 12.60 36.11
C ASP A 6 34.60 12.28 35.50
N THR A 7 34.09 13.17 34.68
CA THR A 7 32.83 13.03 33.97
C THR A 7 32.97 12.38 32.58
N GLY A 8 34.21 12.04 32.17
CA GLY A 8 34.48 11.52 30.82
C GLY A 8 33.75 10.23 30.51
N ALA A 9 33.74 9.27 31.43
CA ALA A 9 33.02 8.02 31.27
C ALA A 9 31.49 8.22 31.16
N ALA A 10 30.93 9.16 31.96
CA ALA A 10 29.51 9.48 31.91
C ALA A 10 29.14 10.18 30.59
N GLN A 11 29.98 11.08 30.08
CA GLN A 11 29.77 11.71 28.76
C GLN A 11 29.86 10.70 27.61
N ALA A 12 30.84 9.80 27.63
CA ALA A 12 30.96 8.73 26.65
C ALA A 12 29.74 7.79 26.63
N ALA A 13 29.23 7.41 27.82
CA ALA A 13 28.01 6.64 27.95
C ALA A 13 26.79 7.38 27.37
N LEU A 14 26.59 8.65 27.68
CA LEU A 14 25.51 9.47 27.16
C LEU A 14 25.57 9.59 25.62
N GLN A 15 26.77 9.76 25.07
CA GLN A 15 26.95 9.79 23.62
C GLN A 15 26.63 8.44 22.97
N SER A 16 27.03 7.33 23.58
CA SER A 16 26.72 5.97 23.07
C SER A 16 25.20 5.71 23.07
N PHE A 17 24.46 6.13 24.10
CA PHE A 17 23.00 6.08 24.15
C PHE A 17 22.34 6.95 23.08
N GLY A 18 22.87 8.15 22.83
CA GLY A 18 22.38 9.02 21.75
C GLY A 18 22.54 8.39 20.37
N ASN A 19 23.71 7.80 20.12
CA ASN A 19 24.00 7.07 18.87
C ASN A 19 23.09 5.84 18.71
N LEU A 20 22.88 5.06 19.75
CA LEU A 20 21.99 3.90 19.74
C LEU A 20 20.56 4.31 19.42
N ARG A 21 20.04 5.37 20.05
CA ARG A 21 18.70 5.89 19.75
C ARG A 21 18.56 6.30 18.28
N GLY A 22 19.59 6.96 17.73
CA GLY A 22 19.62 7.34 16.30
C GLY A 22 19.57 6.11 15.39
N ARG A 23 20.38 5.08 15.68
CA ARG A 23 20.43 3.81 14.95
C ARG A 23 19.08 3.08 14.99
N LEU A 24 18.45 2.99 16.15
CA LEU A 24 17.13 2.38 16.32
C LEU A 24 16.03 3.16 15.59
N THR A 25 16.07 4.48 15.61
CA THR A 25 15.14 5.32 14.83
C THR A 25 15.29 5.07 13.32
N SER A 26 16.53 4.91 12.86
CA SER A 26 16.82 4.55 11.46
C SER A 26 16.32 3.15 11.11
N ALA A 27 16.48 2.19 12.03
CA ALA A 27 15.94 0.83 11.89
C ALA A 27 14.42 0.82 11.67
N VAL A 28 13.68 1.64 12.44
CA VAL A 28 12.22 1.80 12.27
C VAL A 28 11.89 2.37 10.88
N ARG A 29 12.60 3.41 10.43
CA ARG A 29 12.37 4.00 9.09
C ARG A 29 12.64 3.01 7.97
N ASN A 30 13.75 2.27 8.04
CA ASN A 30 14.11 1.24 7.07
C ASN A 30 13.07 0.12 7.01
N THR A 31 12.55 -0.28 8.17
CA THR A 31 11.48 -1.28 8.29
C THR A 31 10.19 -0.81 7.61
N LEU A 32 9.78 0.43 7.85
CA LEU A 32 8.59 1.01 7.20
C LEU A 32 8.75 1.09 5.68
N ALA A 33 9.94 1.48 5.20
CA ALA A 33 10.24 1.54 3.77
C ALA A 33 10.18 0.14 3.13
N ALA A 34 10.73 -0.89 3.81
CA ALA A 34 10.65 -2.27 3.38
C ALA A 34 9.21 -2.78 3.33
N GLY A 35 8.40 -2.47 4.35
CA GLY A 35 6.97 -2.80 4.38
C GLY A 35 6.18 -2.17 3.24
N LYS A 36 6.47 -0.90 2.91
CA LYS A 36 5.85 -0.23 1.75
C LYS A 36 6.24 -0.90 0.42
N ALA A 37 7.51 -1.28 0.26
CA ALA A 37 8.00 -1.96 -0.94
C ALA A 37 7.37 -3.35 -1.09
N GLU A 38 7.28 -4.12 -0.01
CA GLU A 38 6.63 -5.43 0.01
C GLU A 38 5.14 -5.31 -0.32
N ALA A 39 4.42 -4.35 0.29
CA ALA A 39 3.02 -4.09 -0.02
C ALA A 39 2.82 -3.79 -1.52
N LYS A 40 3.68 -2.92 -2.10
CA LYS A 40 3.65 -2.63 -3.53
C LYS A 40 3.78 -3.91 -4.36
N SER A 41 4.84 -4.68 -4.12
CA SER A 41 5.13 -5.92 -4.85
C SER A 41 3.98 -6.92 -4.77
N ARG A 42 3.43 -7.16 -3.57
CA ARG A 42 2.32 -8.09 -3.36
C ARG A 42 1.02 -7.64 -3.99
N ILE A 43 0.72 -6.34 -3.92
CA ILE A 43 -0.47 -5.78 -4.59
C ILE A 43 -0.31 -5.88 -6.11
N GLU A 44 0.86 -5.56 -6.67
CA GLU A 44 1.15 -5.70 -8.11
C GLU A 44 1.10 -7.16 -8.58
N ALA A 45 1.52 -8.11 -7.73
CA ALA A 45 1.40 -9.52 -8.04
C ALA A 45 -0.05 -10.02 -8.07
N ARG A 46 -0.91 -9.51 -7.18
CA ARG A 46 -2.29 -9.98 -7.01
C ARG A 46 -3.30 -9.24 -7.87
N TYR A 47 -3.14 -7.93 -8.08
CA TYR A 47 -4.12 -7.09 -8.76
C TYR A 47 -3.63 -6.65 -10.14
N THR A 48 -4.57 -6.34 -11.02
CA THR A 48 -4.28 -5.91 -12.40
C THR A 48 -4.06 -4.39 -12.52
N ALA A 49 -4.18 -3.67 -11.41
CA ALA A 49 -4.01 -2.23 -11.37
C ALA A 49 -2.60 -1.81 -11.75
N LYS A 50 -2.47 -0.86 -12.66
CA LYS A 50 -1.20 -0.18 -12.95
C LYS A 50 -0.87 0.77 -11.82
N ALA A 51 0.40 0.75 -11.32
CA ALA A 51 0.89 1.61 -10.26
C ALA A 51 -0.06 1.67 -9.02
N PRO A 52 -0.33 0.54 -8.32
CA PRO A 52 -1.43 0.45 -7.36
C PRO A 52 -1.31 1.43 -6.18
N LEU A 53 -0.08 1.82 -5.78
CA LEU A 53 0.08 2.80 -4.70
C LEU A 53 -0.39 4.22 -5.07
N SER A 54 -0.54 4.53 -6.36
CA SER A 54 -1.11 5.81 -6.81
C SER A 54 -2.64 5.86 -6.70
N LEU A 55 -3.28 4.72 -6.40
CA LEU A 55 -4.73 4.62 -6.28
C LEU A 55 -5.27 5.11 -4.94
N GLY A 56 -4.40 5.54 -4.05
CA GLY A 56 -4.78 6.05 -2.73
C GLY A 56 -3.63 6.76 -2.04
N LYS A 57 -3.80 7.01 -0.75
CA LYS A 57 -2.79 7.66 0.09
C LYS A 57 -1.99 6.61 0.86
N VAL A 58 -0.66 6.65 0.72
CA VAL A 58 0.26 5.86 1.55
C VAL A 58 1.03 6.82 2.44
N SER A 59 0.99 6.60 3.74
CA SER A 59 1.77 7.41 4.67
C SER A 59 2.66 6.55 5.55
N LEU A 60 3.91 7.01 5.70
CA LEU A 60 4.89 6.47 6.62
C LEU A 60 5.16 7.54 7.68
N ARG A 61 4.97 7.18 8.93
CA ARG A 61 5.28 8.05 10.07
C ARG A 61 6.20 7.30 11.01
N ALA A 62 7.35 7.89 11.33
CA ALA A 62 8.25 7.39 12.35
C ALA A 62 8.45 8.49 13.39
N SER A 63 8.25 8.17 14.67
CA SER A 63 8.46 9.07 15.80
C SER A 63 9.19 8.30 16.88
N GLY A 64 10.47 8.59 17.07
CA GLY A 64 11.34 7.81 17.94
C GLY A 64 11.38 6.34 17.52
N LEU A 65 11.01 5.45 18.44
CA LEU A 65 10.98 4.00 18.22
C LEU A 65 9.63 3.49 17.70
N ASN A 66 8.68 4.38 17.47
CA ASN A 66 7.37 4.03 16.93
C ASN A 66 7.31 4.28 15.42
N GLY A 67 6.66 3.38 14.69
CA GLY A 67 6.47 3.51 13.25
C GLY A 67 5.08 3.09 12.80
N THR A 68 4.50 3.84 11.89
CA THR A 68 3.19 3.55 11.31
C THR A 68 3.25 3.61 9.80
N LEU A 69 2.84 2.53 9.15
CA LEU A 69 2.58 2.45 7.71
C LEU A 69 1.07 2.33 7.51
N SER A 70 0.48 3.30 6.83
CA SER A 70 -0.97 3.30 6.59
C SER A 70 -1.32 3.47 5.12
N PHE A 71 -2.41 2.79 4.72
CA PHE A 71 -2.96 2.81 3.37
C PHE A 71 -4.41 3.31 3.45
N GLY A 72 -4.70 4.39 2.74
CA GLY A 72 -6.01 5.01 2.69
C GLY A 72 -6.46 5.27 1.25
N GLY A 73 -7.73 5.61 1.08
CA GLY A 73 -8.28 5.99 -0.21
C GLY A 73 -9.75 5.59 -0.36
N LYS A 74 -10.40 6.22 -1.33
CA LYS A 74 -11.74 5.86 -1.76
C LYS A 74 -11.70 4.60 -2.61
N ARG A 75 -12.85 4.00 -2.87
CA ARG A 75 -12.99 2.93 -3.87
C ARG A 75 -12.51 3.40 -5.24
N ASN A 76 -11.79 2.53 -5.92
CA ASN A 76 -11.22 2.83 -7.22
C ASN A 76 -12.22 2.58 -8.34
N GLU A 77 -12.13 3.36 -9.41
CA GLU A 77 -12.88 3.15 -10.64
C GLU A 77 -12.36 1.91 -11.38
N LEU A 78 -13.26 1.15 -11.98
CA LEU A 78 -12.89 -0.06 -12.73
C LEU A 78 -11.92 0.19 -13.87
N LYS A 79 -11.93 1.40 -14.47
CA LYS A 79 -10.97 1.76 -15.55
C LYS A 79 -9.49 1.69 -15.14
N ARG A 80 -9.20 1.62 -13.85
CA ARG A 80 -7.84 1.47 -13.32
C ARG A 80 -7.31 0.04 -13.41
N PHE A 81 -8.16 -0.89 -13.79
CA PHE A 81 -7.89 -2.32 -13.90
C PHE A 81 -7.99 -2.80 -15.35
N ILE A 82 -7.83 -4.09 -15.61
CA ILE A 82 -7.99 -4.63 -16.94
C ILE A 82 -9.46 -4.69 -17.30
N LEU A 83 -9.80 -4.07 -18.43
CA LEU A 83 -11.12 -4.07 -19.04
C LEU A 83 -11.02 -4.57 -20.50
N ASN A 84 -12.00 -5.36 -20.92
CA ASN A 84 -12.15 -5.73 -22.31
C ASN A 84 -13.63 -5.59 -22.75
N PRO A 85 -13.93 -4.67 -23.68
CA PRO A 85 -13.03 -3.73 -24.33
C PRO A 85 -12.50 -2.66 -23.35
N SER A 86 -11.28 -2.12 -23.58
CA SER A 86 -10.64 -1.11 -22.73
C SER A 86 -11.10 0.31 -23.05
N THR A 87 -11.68 0.51 -24.24
CA THR A 87 -12.23 1.79 -24.74
C THR A 87 -13.69 1.61 -25.08
N ARG A 88 -14.43 2.72 -25.16
CA ARG A 88 -15.83 2.69 -25.59
C ARG A 88 -15.93 2.16 -27.02
N PRO A 89 -16.55 1.02 -27.25
CA PRO A 89 -16.81 0.54 -28.61
C PRO A 89 -17.88 1.40 -29.30
N PRO A 90 -17.92 1.46 -30.63
CA PRO A 90 -18.95 2.19 -31.38
C PRO A 90 -20.37 1.70 -31.06
N HIS A 91 -20.51 0.42 -30.77
CA HIS A 91 -21.75 -0.18 -30.28
C HIS A 91 -21.53 -0.85 -28.92
N ASN A 92 -22.59 -0.95 -28.10
CA ASN A 92 -22.49 -1.71 -26.86
C ASN A 92 -22.07 -3.15 -27.17
N PRO A 93 -21.04 -3.68 -26.50
CA PRO A 93 -20.65 -5.08 -26.72
C PRO A 93 -21.81 -5.99 -26.35
N PRO A 94 -22.20 -6.92 -27.25
CA PRO A 94 -23.36 -7.80 -27.04
C PRO A 94 -23.29 -8.64 -25.76
N GLY A 95 -22.10 -8.87 -25.20
CA GLY A 95 -21.88 -9.65 -23.99
C GLY A 95 -21.56 -8.84 -22.72
N GLY A 96 -21.63 -7.49 -22.77
CA GLY A 96 -21.22 -6.66 -21.64
C GLY A 96 -19.70 -6.40 -21.60
N LEU A 97 -19.21 -6.03 -20.41
CA LEU A 97 -17.80 -5.65 -20.19
C LEU A 97 -17.09 -6.71 -19.36
N ASN A 98 -16.04 -7.32 -19.92
CA ASN A 98 -15.19 -8.22 -19.14
C ASN A 98 -14.23 -7.40 -18.26
N VAL A 99 -14.18 -7.73 -16.96
CA VAL A 99 -13.41 -7.01 -15.96
C VAL A 99 -12.53 -7.97 -15.20
N GLN A 100 -11.26 -7.63 -15.06
CA GLN A 100 -10.32 -8.37 -14.24
C GLN A 100 -9.66 -7.43 -13.22
N VAL A 101 -10.09 -7.51 -11.97
CA VAL A 101 -9.52 -6.75 -10.84
C VAL A 101 -8.39 -7.53 -10.19
N VAL A 102 -8.60 -8.79 -9.93
CA VAL A 102 -7.60 -9.74 -9.41
C VAL A 102 -7.05 -10.55 -10.57
N LYS A 103 -5.74 -10.74 -10.63
CA LYS A 103 -5.09 -11.54 -11.67
C LYS A 103 -5.59 -12.99 -11.61
N GLY A 104 -5.89 -13.56 -12.77
CA GLY A 104 -6.43 -14.90 -12.89
C GLY A 104 -7.91 -15.04 -12.52
N SER A 105 -8.57 -13.95 -12.06
CA SER A 105 -10.00 -13.96 -11.74
C SER A 105 -10.67 -12.77 -12.42
N GLY A 106 -11.41 -13.04 -13.45
CA GLY A 106 -12.20 -12.05 -14.20
C GLY A 106 -13.64 -12.50 -14.37
N GLY A 107 -14.50 -11.58 -14.75
CA GLY A 107 -15.90 -11.86 -15.02
C GLY A 107 -16.54 -10.83 -15.93
N VAL A 108 -17.63 -11.23 -16.56
CA VAL A 108 -18.43 -10.36 -17.42
C VAL A 108 -19.46 -9.61 -16.58
N LEU A 109 -19.51 -8.30 -16.75
CA LEU A 109 -20.57 -7.43 -16.24
C LEU A 109 -21.56 -7.17 -17.40
N PRO A 110 -22.68 -7.89 -17.47
CA PRO A 110 -23.52 -7.93 -18.68
C PRO A 110 -24.18 -6.58 -19.01
N HIS A 111 -24.44 -5.76 -17.97
CA HIS A 111 -25.09 -4.46 -18.14
C HIS A 111 -24.12 -3.27 -18.03
N ALA A 112 -22.80 -3.56 -17.96
CA ALA A 112 -21.78 -2.52 -17.85
C ALA A 112 -21.35 -2.01 -19.23
N PHE A 113 -21.04 -0.72 -19.28
CA PHE A 113 -20.56 -0.04 -20.47
C PHE A 113 -19.60 1.08 -20.10
N ILE A 114 -18.76 1.48 -21.07
CA ILE A 114 -17.83 2.61 -20.90
C ILE A 114 -18.51 3.88 -21.39
N GLY A 115 -18.59 4.88 -20.51
CA GLY A 115 -19.14 6.18 -20.83
C GLY A 115 -18.36 7.30 -20.12
N ARG A 116 -18.16 8.45 -20.76
CA ARG A 116 -17.44 9.61 -20.20
C ARG A 116 -16.10 9.23 -19.52
N GLY A 117 -15.38 8.26 -20.10
CA GLY A 117 -14.09 7.80 -19.58
C GLY A 117 -14.12 6.95 -18.32
N THR A 118 -15.29 6.46 -17.90
CA THR A 118 -15.45 5.55 -16.75
C THR A 118 -16.43 4.44 -17.04
N VAL A 119 -16.65 3.52 -16.09
CA VAL A 119 -17.55 2.37 -16.24
C VAL A 119 -18.85 2.63 -15.50
N PHE A 120 -19.95 2.48 -16.24
CA PHE A 120 -21.30 2.54 -15.72
C PHE A 120 -22.01 1.20 -15.88
N GLU A 121 -23.04 0.97 -15.10
CA GLU A 121 -23.94 -0.15 -15.22
C GLU A 121 -25.39 0.35 -15.28
N ARG A 122 -26.20 -0.29 -16.11
CA ARG A 122 -27.64 -0.09 -16.11
C ARG A 122 -28.26 -0.91 -14.99
N THR A 123 -29.15 -0.29 -14.21
CA THR A 123 -29.83 -0.97 -13.10
C THR A 123 -31.10 -1.69 -13.55
N GLY A 124 -31.47 -1.60 -14.84
CA GLY A 124 -32.60 -2.25 -15.47
C GLY A 124 -32.46 -2.31 -16.98
N GLN A 125 -33.50 -2.75 -17.66
CA GLN A 125 -33.53 -2.83 -19.13
C GLN A 125 -33.60 -1.45 -19.80
N SER A 126 -34.14 -0.46 -19.11
CA SER A 126 -34.24 0.91 -19.62
C SER A 126 -32.87 1.60 -19.71
N ARG A 127 -32.81 2.65 -20.54
CA ARG A 127 -31.61 3.47 -20.70
C ARG A 127 -31.14 4.10 -19.38
N LEU A 128 -32.06 4.47 -18.51
CA LEU A 128 -31.87 5.03 -17.17
C LEU A 128 -32.70 4.22 -16.15
N PRO A 129 -32.32 4.17 -14.87
CA PRO A 129 -31.11 4.80 -14.29
C PRO A 129 -29.82 4.04 -14.55
N ILE A 130 -28.69 4.75 -14.51
CA ILE A 130 -27.34 4.21 -14.59
C ILE A 130 -26.60 4.49 -13.27
N ARG A 131 -25.74 3.60 -12.85
CA ARG A 131 -24.86 3.79 -11.70
C ARG A 131 -23.38 3.69 -12.10
N HIS A 132 -22.54 4.47 -11.45
CA HIS A 132 -21.11 4.35 -11.57
C HIS A 132 -20.59 3.13 -10.81
N ILE A 133 -19.74 2.32 -11.46
CA ILE A 133 -19.16 1.15 -10.81
C ILE A 133 -17.78 1.49 -10.26
N SER A 134 -17.60 1.23 -8.98
CA SER A 134 -16.33 1.29 -8.29
C SER A 134 -15.98 -0.07 -7.68
N THR A 135 -14.70 -0.31 -7.50
CA THR A 135 -14.17 -1.56 -6.95
C THR A 135 -13.36 -1.30 -5.67
N ILE A 136 -12.42 -2.18 -5.36
CA ILE A 136 -11.66 -2.19 -4.12
C ILE A 136 -10.82 -0.91 -3.94
N ALA A 137 -10.76 -0.38 -2.72
CA ALA A 137 -9.86 0.70 -2.33
C ALA A 137 -8.43 0.18 -2.11
N LEU A 138 -7.43 1.08 -2.14
CA LEU A 138 -6.04 0.72 -1.81
C LEU A 138 -5.91 0.10 -0.41
N SER A 139 -6.66 0.60 0.57
CA SER A 139 -6.70 0.03 1.92
C SER A 139 -7.16 -1.43 1.94
N GLY A 140 -8.16 -1.78 1.12
CA GLY A 140 -8.61 -3.15 0.96
C GLY A 140 -7.58 -4.05 0.28
N MET A 141 -6.88 -3.54 -0.75
CA MET A 141 -5.78 -4.27 -1.39
C MET A 141 -4.64 -4.54 -0.39
N ALA A 142 -4.26 -3.52 0.40
CA ALA A 142 -3.22 -3.63 1.42
C ALA A 142 -3.62 -4.63 2.52
N LYS A 143 -4.89 -4.61 2.97
CA LYS A 143 -5.41 -5.58 3.93
C LYS A 143 -5.30 -7.02 3.41
N ALA A 144 -5.56 -7.23 2.12
CA ALA A 144 -5.48 -8.57 1.51
C ALA A 144 -4.06 -9.14 1.42
N VAL A 145 -3.02 -8.34 1.64
CA VAL A 145 -1.60 -8.74 1.64
C VAL A 145 -0.90 -8.44 2.97
N SER A 146 -1.65 -8.02 3.99
CA SER A 146 -1.12 -7.50 5.26
C SER A 146 -0.22 -8.50 5.99
N GLU A 147 -0.56 -9.77 5.99
CA GLU A 147 0.23 -10.82 6.64
C GLU A 147 1.66 -10.90 6.09
N HIS A 148 1.81 -10.92 4.76
CA HIS A 148 3.13 -10.92 4.12
C HIS A 148 3.93 -9.65 4.44
N VAL A 149 3.25 -8.51 4.47
CA VAL A 149 3.87 -7.22 4.79
C VAL A 149 4.35 -7.20 6.24
N LEU A 150 3.52 -7.66 7.18
CA LEU A 150 3.86 -7.74 8.61
C LEU A 150 5.06 -8.66 8.84
N ASN A 151 5.04 -9.87 8.28
CA ASN A 151 6.15 -10.83 8.39
C ASN A 151 7.46 -10.23 7.82
N LYS A 152 7.39 -9.54 6.69
CA LYS A 152 8.57 -8.87 6.13
C LYS A 152 9.09 -7.75 7.02
N MET A 153 8.18 -6.94 7.59
CA MET A 153 8.55 -5.85 8.50
C MET A 153 9.15 -6.39 9.79
N GLU A 154 8.58 -7.43 10.37
CA GLU A 154 9.09 -8.05 11.59
C GLU A 154 10.51 -8.60 11.39
N ASN A 155 10.73 -9.37 10.33
CA ASN A 155 12.06 -9.91 10.01
C ASN A 155 13.09 -8.79 9.75
N LYS A 156 12.68 -7.75 9.01
CA LYS A 156 13.55 -6.59 8.76
C LYS A 156 13.88 -5.85 10.05
N LEU A 157 12.89 -5.62 10.91
CA LEU A 157 13.10 -4.94 12.19
C LEU A 157 14.06 -5.71 13.09
N ARG A 158 13.91 -7.03 13.21
CA ARG A 158 14.84 -7.89 13.98
C ARG A 158 16.27 -7.75 13.47
N THR A 159 16.46 -7.82 12.14
CA THR A 159 17.79 -7.66 11.53
C THR A 159 18.39 -6.27 11.80
N GLU A 160 17.59 -5.22 11.65
CA GLU A 160 18.04 -3.84 11.88
C GLU A 160 18.40 -3.58 13.36
N ILE A 161 17.61 -4.14 14.29
CA ILE A 161 17.90 -4.03 15.73
C ILE A 161 19.21 -4.77 16.06
N ASN A 162 19.40 -6.00 15.56
CA ASN A 162 20.63 -6.75 15.80
C ASN A 162 21.85 -5.98 15.27
N ASN A 163 21.76 -5.39 14.08
CA ASN A 163 22.82 -4.56 13.51
C ASN A 163 23.04 -3.26 14.33
N ALA A 164 21.98 -2.71 14.93
CA ALA A 164 22.09 -1.55 15.78
C ALA A 164 22.75 -1.84 17.13
N LEU A 165 22.61 -3.04 17.66
CA LEU A 165 23.16 -3.45 18.96
C LEU A 165 24.56 -4.09 18.82
N GLY A 166 24.85 -4.76 17.71
CA GLY A 166 26.07 -5.55 17.51
C GLY A 166 27.22 -4.82 16.80
N GLY A 167 27.06 -3.55 16.47
CA GLY A 167 28.09 -2.64 15.94
C GLY A 167 28.32 -1.49 16.94
#